data_28cfe875f6e0c0beb30b0a416ec4ee30
#
_entry.id   28cfe875f6e0c0beb30b0a416ec4ee30
#
_cell.length_a   1.000
_cell.length_b   1.000
_cell.length_c   1.000
_cell.angle_alpha   90.00
_cell.angle_beta   90.00
_cell.angle_gamma   90.00
#
_symmetry.space_group_name_H-M   'P 1'
#
loop_
_entity.id
_entity.type
_entity.pdbx_description
1 polymer ?
#
loop_
_entity_poly.entity_id
_entity_poly.type
_entity_poly.pdbx_seq_one_letter_code
_entity_poly.pdbx_strand_id
1 'polypeptide(L)'
;MSKADEIFINMCNDILTNGVSTEGEKVRPKWDDGSFAYTIKKFGVVNRYNLQEEFPAITLRKTYIKSAIDEILWIWQKKSNNINDLNSSIWDEWADESGSIGKAYGYQLGVKHKYKEGEFDQVDRVLFDLKENPYSRRIMTNIYVHQDLHEMNLYPCAYSVTFNVTGDKLNAILNQRSQDVLAAGNWNVVQYAALLMMIAQVSGFKPGELVHVISDCHIYDKHIPIVKELIQRETYPAPKVTLNPDVKNFYDFKVEDFTIEDYVTGTQIKNIPIAV
;
A
#
# COMPACT_ATOMS: atom_id res chain seq x y z
N MET A 1 4.85 -17.34 14.15
CA MET A 1 3.83 -16.47 13.52
C MET A 1 4.37 -15.07 13.50
N SER A 2 4.33 -14.40 12.35
CA SER A 2 4.70 -12.99 12.25
C SER A 2 3.61 -12.10 12.87
N LYS A 3 3.96 -10.87 13.24
CA LYS A 3 2.97 -9.87 13.68
C LYS A 3 2.02 -9.48 12.54
N ALA A 4 2.54 -9.45 11.31
CA ALA A 4 1.72 -9.18 10.14
C ALA A 4 0.63 -10.24 9.94
N ASP A 5 0.93 -11.52 10.14
CA ASP A 5 -0.06 -12.60 10.10
C ASP A 5 -1.09 -12.46 11.23
N GLU A 6 -0.65 -12.18 12.45
CA GLU A 6 -1.54 -11.97 13.60
C GLU A 6 -2.53 -10.85 13.32
N ILE A 7 -2.05 -9.70 12.83
CA ILE A 7 -2.88 -8.55 12.48
C ILE A 7 -3.87 -8.90 11.37
N PHE A 8 -3.40 -9.57 10.31
CA PHE A 8 -4.23 -9.97 9.18
C PHE A 8 -5.33 -10.96 9.60
N ILE A 9 -4.98 -11.99 10.37
CA ILE A 9 -5.95 -12.98 10.89
C ILE A 9 -6.99 -12.31 11.76
N ASN A 10 -6.58 -11.45 12.70
CA ASN A 10 -7.48 -10.73 13.59
C ASN A 10 -8.43 -9.81 12.80
N MET A 11 -7.91 -9.07 11.83
CA MET A 11 -8.70 -8.21 10.95
C MET A 11 -9.74 -9.02 10.16
N CYS A 12 -9.34 -10.14 9.55
CA CYS A 12 -10.27 -11.03 8.83
C CYS A 12 -11.35 -11.61 9.72
N ASN A 13 -10.96 -12.10 10.92
CA ASN A 13 -11.92 -12.64 11.89
C ASN A 13 -12.91 -11.57 12.36
N ASP A 14 -12.46 -10.34 12.61
CA ASP A 14 -13.34 -9.23 13.01
C ASP A 14 -14.34 -8.88 11.89
N ILE A 15 -13.89 -8.82 10.63
CA ILE A 15 -14.78 -8.60 9.49
C ILE A 15 -15.80 -9.73 9.35
N LEU A 16 -15.37 -10.98 9.40
CA LEU A 16 -16.24 -12.15 9.23
C LEU A 16 -17.26 -12.30 10.36
N THR A 17 -16.93 -11.85 11.58
CA THR A 17 -17.78 -12.01 12.79
C THR A 17 -18.66 -10.80 13.03
N ASN A 18 -18.11 -9.59 12.88
CA ASN A 18 -18.72 -8.34 13.30
C ASN A 18 -18.95 -7.37 12.12
N GLY A 19 -18.62 -7.77 10.89
CA GLY A 19 -18.84 -6.96 9.70
C GLY A 19 -20.29 -6.90 9.30
N VAL A 20 -20.64 -5.87 8.52
CA VAL A 20 -22.00 -5.66 7.98
C VAL A 20 -22.00 -6.08 6.51
N SER A 21 -23.00 -6.90 6.13
CA SER A 21 -23.21 -7.31 4.74
C SER A 21 -23.83 -6.16 3.92
N THR A 22 -23.39 -6.04 2.67
CA THR A 22 -24.03 -5.15 1.68
C THR A 22 -25.03 -5.88 0.79
N GLU A 23 -25.42 -7.12 1.14
CA GLU A 23 -26.40 -7.88 0.38
C GLU A 23 -27.74 -7.11 0.34
N GLY A 24 -28.29 -6.97 -0.89
CA GLY A 24 -29.49 -6.18 -1.12
C GLY A 24 -29.30 -4.68 -1.25
N GLU A 25 -28.09 -4.16 -1.02
CA GLU A 25 -27.76 -2.75 -1.28
C GLU A 25 -27.47 -2.51 -2.75
N LYS A 26 -27.60 -1.26 -3.20
CA LYS A 26 -27.19 -0.84 -4.54
C LYS A 26 -25.67 -0.70 -4.59
N VAL A 27 -24.97 -1.78 -4.92
CA VAL A 27 -23.52 -1.80 -5.08
C VAL A 27 -23.13 -1.62 -6.55
N ARG A 28 -21.95 -1.04 -6.80
CA ARG A 28 -21.41 -0.86 -8.16
C ARG A 28 -20.71 -2.10 -8.70
N PRO A 29 -19.82 -2.76 -7.92
CA PRO A 29 -19.00 -3.84 -8.44
C PRO A 29 -19.83 -5.05 -8.86
N LYS A 30 -19.35 -5.73 -9.91
CA LYS A 30 -19.96 -6.96 -10.44
C LYS A 30 -18.88 -8.03 -10.64
N TRP A 31 -19.33 -9.26 -10.58
CA TRP A 31 -18.55 -10.42 -11.00
C TRP A 31 -18.61 -10.59 -12.53
N ASP A 32 -17.70 -11.41 -13.08
CA ASP A 32 -17.64 -11.71 -14.53
C ASP A 32 -18.96 -12.28 -15.08
N ASP A 33 -19.76 -12.94 -14.23
CA ASP A 33 -21.09 -13.47 -14.60
C ASP A 33 -22.21 -12.40 -14.60
N GLY A 34 -21.85 -11.14 -14.33
CA GLY A 34 -22.75 -9.99 -14.27
C GLY A 34 -23.53 -9.86 -12.97
N SER A 35 -23.41 -10.80 -12.03
CA SER A 35 -24.03 -10.69 -10.72
C SER A 35 -23.37 -9.60 -9.87
N PHE A 36 -24.12 -8.99 -8.94
CA PHE A 36 -23.55 -8.00 -8.02
C PHE A 36 -22.54 -8.64 -7.07
N ALA A 37 -21.41 -7.98 -6.86
CA ALA A 37 -20.38 -8.38 -5.92
C ALA A 37 -20.64 -7.72 -4.56
N TYR A 38 -21.29 -8.47 -3.68
CA TYR A 38 -21.57 -8.01 -2.31
C TYR A 38 -20.35 -8.22 -1.41
N THR A 39 -20.32 -7.48 -0.31
CA THR A 39 -19.20 -7.56 0.65
C THR A 39 -19.71 -7.71 2.08
N ILE A 40 -18.87 -8.27 2.95
CA ILE A 40 -18.94 -8.03 4.39
C ILE A 40 -17.84 -7.04 4.73
N LYS A 41 -18.14 -5.98 5.45
CA LYS A 41 -17.21 -4.88 5.69
C LYS A 41 -17.23 -4.32 7.10
N LYS A 42 -16.09 -3.73 7.47
CA LYS A 42 -15.90 -2.92 8.68
C LYS A 42 -15.46 -1.52 8.30
N PHE A 43 -16.00 -0.55 9.00
CA PHE A 43 -15.58 0.85 8.88
C PHE A 43 -14.49 1.20 9.89
N GLY A 44 -13.45 1.90 9.42
CA GLY A 44 -12.45 2.49 10.29
C GLY A 44 -11.48 1.49 10.93
N VAL A 45 -10.96 0.53 10.17
CA VAL A 45 -9.95 -0.42 10.64
C VAL A 45 -8.59 0.27 10.71
N VAL A 46 -7.88 0.05 11.83
CA VAL A 46 -6.53 0.60 12.07
C VAL A 46 -5.58 -0.53 12.42
N ASN A 47 -4.59 -0.74 11.57
CA ASN A 47 -3.53 -1.72 11.77
C ASN A 47 -2.20 -1.00 12.04
N ARG A 48 -1.35 -1.56 12.91
CA ARG A 48 -0.07 -0.97 13.29
C ARG A 48 1.07 -1.97 13.09
N TYR A 49 2.11 -1.55 12.39
CA TYR A 49 3.27 -2.37 12.05
C TYR A 49 4.54 -1.67 12.51
N ASN A 50 5.25 -2.25 13.47
CA ASN A 50 6.52 -1.70 13.97
C ASN A 50 7.68 -2.25 13.14
N LEU A 51 8.28 -1.42 12.29
CA LEU A 51 9.39 -1.83 11.42
C LEU A 51 10.72 -2.04 12.17
N GLN A 52 10.76 -1.71 13.46
CA GLN A 52 11.90 -2.07 14.31
C GLN A 52 11.85 -3.54 14.77
N GLU A 53 10.68 -4.15 14.72
CA GLU A 53 10.47 -5.55 15.14
C GLU A 53 10.57 -6.49 13.93
N GLU A 54 9.82 -6.20 12.86
CA GLU A 54 9.79 -7.03 11.67
C GLU A 54 9.33 -6.26 10.43
N PHE A 55 9.67 -6.78 9.25
CA PHE A 55 9.07 -6.32 7.99
C PHE A 55 7.67 -6.92 7.83
N PRO A 56 6.62 -6.12 7.56
CA PRO A 56 5.23 -6.56 7.70
C PRO A 56 4.68 -7.32 6.48
N ALA A 57 5.37 -8.38 6.05
CA ALA A 57 4.87 -9.28 5.02
C ALA A 57 4.17 -10.49 5.64
N ILE A 58 2.94 -10.79 5.21
CA ILE A 58 2.23 -12.00 5.65
C ILE A 58 2.91 -13.25 5.12
N THR A 59 2.77 -14.35 5.86
CA THR A 59 3.34 -15.66 5.49
C THR A 59 2.27 -16.69 5.11
N LEU A 60 1.00 -16.43 5.38
CA LEU A 60 -0.14 -17.29 5.02
C LEU A 60 -0.21 -17.63 3.53
N ARG A 61 0.22 -16.71 2.70
CA ARG A 61 0.46 -16.85 1.26
C ARG A 61 1.56 -15.90 0.82
N LYS A 62 2.15 -16.13 -0.34
CA LYS A 62 3.24 -15.29 -0.85
C LYS A 62 2.73 -13.89 -1.23
N THR A 63 3.35 -12.85 -0.67
CA THR A 63 3.32 -11.49 -1.20
C THR A 63 4.56 -11.29 -2.05
N TYR A 64 4.40 -10.85 -3.31
CA TYR A 64 5.53 -10.61 -4.22
C TYR A 64 6.21 -9.30 -3.87
N ILE A 65 7.03 -9.33 -2.80
CA ILE A 65 7.65 -8.14 -2.19
C ILE A 65 8.42 -7.30 -3.22
N LYS A 66 9.20 -7.93 -4.10
CA LYS A 66 9.96 -7.21 -5.16
C LYS A 66 9.05 -6.48 -6.15
N SER A 67 7.93 -7.08 -6.53
CA SER A 67 6.95 -6.42 -7.41
C SER A 67 6.23 -5.29 -6.70
N ALA A 68 5.93 -5.43 -5.41
CA ALA A 68 5.36 -4.36 -4.61
C ALA A 68 6.33 -3.18 -4.45
N ILE A 69 7.64 -3.47 -4.32
CA ILE A 69 8.69 -2.44 -4.30
C ILE A 69 8.81 -1.74 -5.67
N ASP A 70 8.82 -2.49 -6.77
CA ASP A 70 8.88 -1.91 -8.14
C ASP A 70 7.71 -0.94 -8.37
N GLU A 71 6.50 -1.31 -7.94
CA GLU A 71 5.32 -0.46 -8.06
C GLU A 71 5.41 0.80 -7.18
N ILE A 72 5.88 0.71 -5.93
CA ILE A 72 6.01 1.90 -5.10
C ILE A 72 7.11 2.84 -5.62
N LEU A 73 8.17 2.31 -6.23
CA LEU A 73 9.18 3.11 -6.94
C LEU A 73 8.59 3.76 -8.20
N TRP A 74 7.74 3.05 -8.95
CA TRP A 74 7.02 3.60 -10.10
C TRP A 74 6.13 4.78 -9.69
N ILE A 75 5.39 4.65 -8.58
CA ILE A 75 4.50 5.70 -8.06
C ILE A 75 5.30 6.88 -7.48
N TRP A 76 6.27 6.62 -6.59
CA TRP A 76 6.90 7.66 -5.77
C TRP A 76 8.19 8.23 -6.36
N GLN A 77 8.99 7.41 -7.03
CA GLN A 77 10.28 7.82 -7.57
C GLN A 77 10.16 8.26 -9.02
N LYS A 78 9.59 7.41 -9.88
CA LYS A 78 9.36 7.75 -11.30
C LYS A 78 8.22 8.76 -11.46
N LYS A 79 7.28 8.82 -10.52
CA LYS A 79 6.08 9.68 -10.57
C LYS A 79 5.30 9.46 -11.86
N SER A 80 5.29 8.21 -12.33
CA SER A 80 4.70 7.84 -13.61
C SER A 80 3.24 7.42 -13.45
N ASN A 81 2.47 7.61 -14.50
CA ASN A 81 1.14 7.07 -14.70
C ASN A 81 1.06 6.16 -15.94
N ASN A 82 2.20 5.77 -16.50
CA ASN A 82 2.29 4.87 -17.65
C ASN A 82 2.78 3.49 -17.21
N ILE A 83 2.00 2.44 -17.49
CA ILE A 83 2.31 1.06 -17.10
C ILE A 83 3.54 0.49 -17.83
N ASN A 84 3.96 1.08 -18.95
CA ASN A 84 5.19 0.68 -19.64
C ASN A 84 6.46 0.98 -18.83
N ASP A 85 6.36 1.82 -17.79
CA ASP A 85 7.44 2.10 -16.83
C ASP A 85 7.48 1.12 -15.65
N LEU A 86 6.53 0.17 -15.59
CA LEU A 86 6.37 -0.82 -14.53
C LEU A 86 6.70 -2.23 -15.07
N ASN A 87 7.36 -3.06 -14.26
CA ASN A 87 7.74 -4.43 -14.65
C ASN A 87 6.68 -5.48 -14.29
N SER A 88 5.42 -5.10 -14.14
CA SER A 88 4.35 -6.02 -13.80
C SER A 88 3.06 -5.66 -14.51
N SER A 89 2.18 -6.63 -14.73
CA SER A 89 0.90 -6.50 -15.42
C SER A 89 -0.28 -6.17 -14.50
N ILE A 90 -0.05 -5.82 -13.24
CA ILE A 90 -1.13 -5.64 -12.26
C ILE A 90 -2.02 -4.43 -12.53
N TRP A 91 -1.60 -3.53 -13.43
CA TRP A 91 -2.32 -2.32 -13.80
C TRP A 91 -2.93 -2.38 -15.21
N ASP A 92 -2.76 -3.47 -15.96
CA ASP A 92 -3.17 -3.60 -17.36
C ASP A 92 -4.67 -3.32 -17.57
N GLU A 93 -5.52 -3.74 -16.63
CA GLU A 93 -6.98 -3.55 -16.72
C GLU A 93 -7.43 -2.08 -16.57
N TRP A 94 -6.57 -1.22 -16.02
CA TRP A 94 -6.87 0.20 -15.81
C TRP A 94 -6.13 1.12 -16.77
N ALA A 95 -5.27 0.58 -17.62
CA ALA A 95 -4.54 1.37 -18.60
C ALA A 95 -5.36 1.55 -19.89
N ASP A 96 -5.24 2.72 -20.49
CA ASP A 96 -5.74 2.97 -21.84
C ASP A 96 -4.79 2.41 -22.92
N GLU A 97 -5.12 2.60 -24.21
CA GLU A 97 -4.32 2.10 -25.33
C GLU A 97 -2.89 2.67 -25.38
N SER A 98 -2.64 3.81 -24.73
CA SER A 98 -1.31 4.40 -24.59
C SER A 98 -0.49 3.86 -23.42
N GLY A 99 -1.11 3.02 -22.58
CA GLY A 99 -0.57 2.53 -21.32
C GLY A 99 -0.75 3.49 -20.15
N SER A 100 -1.58 4.54 -20.28
CA SER A 100 -1.80 5.52 -19.22
C SER A 100 -2.95 5.09 -18.30
N ILE A 101 -2.79 5.30 -16.99
CA ILE A 101 -3.85 5.19 -15.99
C ILE A 101 -4.53 6.56 -15.68
N GLY A 102 -4.31 7.54 -16.55
CA GLY A 102 -4.81 8.90 -16.37
C GLY A 102 -4.03 9.70 -15.32
N LYS A 103 -4.63 10.75 -14.77
CA LYS A 103 -4.00 11.63 -13.78
C LYS A 103 -3.95 11.02 -12.37
N ALA A 104 -3.75 9.72 -12.26
CA ALA A 104 -3.78 8.97 -11.00
C ALA A 104 -2.38 8.71 -10.43
N TYR A 105 -2.32 8.38 -9.16
CA TYR A 105 -1.14 7.91 -8.41
C TYR A 105 0.14 8.75 -8.64
N GLY A 106 1.14 8.23 -9.36
CA GLY A 106 2.43 8.88 -9.59
C GLY A 106 2.31 10.25 -10.24
N TYR A 107 1.35 10.43 -11.17
CA TYR A 107 1.07 11.72 -11.77
C TYR A 107 0.83 12.80 -10.71
N GLN A 108 -0.05 12.53 -9.73
CA GLN A 108 -0.39 13.51 -8.69
C GLN A 108 0.78 13.82 -7.76
N LEU A 109 1.66 12.86 -7.51
CA LEU A 109 2.89 13.09 -6.74
C LEU A 109 3.87 13.99 -7.48
N GLY A 110 3.91 13.90 -8.82
CA GLY A 110 4.82 14.67 -9.67
C GLY A 110 4.36 16.09 -10.00
N VAL A 111 3.11 16.45 -9.72
CA VAL A 111 2.62 17.82 -9.95
C VAL A 111 3.37 18.81 -9.07
N LYS A 112 3.91 19.86 -9.68
CA LYS A 112 4.64 20.92 -8.98
C LYS A 112 3.66 21.88 -8.30
N HIS A 113 3.94 22.20 -7.04
CA HIS A 113 3.19 23.16 -6.23
C HIS A 113 4.10 24.26 -5.72
N LYS A 114 3.54 25.46 -5.59
CA LYS A 114 4.24 26.63 -5.02
C LYS A 114 4.14 26.62 -3.50
N TYR A 115 5.29 26.67 -2.84
CA TYR A 115 5.44 26.85 -1.39
C TYR A 115 6.20 28.15 -1.12
N LYS A 116 6.30 28.53 0.16
CA LYS A 116 7.08 29.72 0.53
C LYS A 116 8.57 29.57 0.23
N GLU A 117 9.07 28.34 0.33
CA GLU A 117 10.48 27.98 0.17
C GLU A 117 10.87 27.72 -1.30
N GLY A 118 9.90 27.60 -2.21
CA GLY A 118 10.15 27.30 -3.61
C GLY A 118 9.04 26.51 -4.28
N GLU A 119 9.36 25.87 -5.39
CA GLU A 119 8.45 25.03 -6.14
C GLU A 119 8.90 23.57 -6.03
N PHE A 120 8.04 22.71 -5.52
CA PHE A 120 8.29 21.30 -5.27
C PHE A 120 7.10 20.45 -5.76
N ASP A 121 7.35 19.22 -6.17
CA ASP A 121 6.33 18.21 -6.15
C ASP A 121 6.19 17.62 -4.73
N GLN A 122 5.19 16.74 -4.54
CA GLN A 122 4.88 16.27 -3.19
C GLN A 122 6.00 15.41 -2.59
N VAL A 123 6.72 14.63 -3.39
CA VAL A 123 7.83 13.77 -2.93
C VAL A 123 9.04 14.63 -2.54
N ASP A 124 9.44 15.56 -3.42
CA ASP A 124 10.53 16.48 -3.15
C ASP A 124 10.22 17.35 -1.91
N ARG A 125 8.94 17.73 -1.72
CA ARG A 125 8.51 18.47 -0.54
C ARG A 125 8.67 17.66 0.74
N VAL A 126 8.31 16.38 0.75
CA VAL A 126 8.51 15.47 1.90
C VAL A 126 9.99 15.38 2.26
N LEU A 127 10.84 15.13 1.24
CA LEU A 127 12.30 15.02 1.45
C LEU A 127 12.91 16.33 1.97
N PHE A 128 12.50 17.48 1.42
CA PHE A 128 12.90 18.81 1.87
C PHE A 128 12.49 19.05 3.33
N ASP A 129 11.24 18.81 3.69
CA ASP A 129 10.74 19.04 5.03
C ASP A 129 11.42 18.13 6.06
N LEU A 130 11.70 16.87 5.74
CA LEU A 130 12.42 15.96 6.62
C LEU A 130 13.88 16.38 6.85
N LYS A 131 14.48 17.07 5.89
CA LYS A 131 15.83 17.61 6.02
C LYS A 131 15.86 18.92 6.81
N GLU A 132 14.98 19.88 6.47
CA GLU A 132 15.06 21.25 6.98
C GLU A 132 14.23 21.45 8.27
N ASN A 133 13.14 20.69 8.43
CA ASN A 133 12.25 20.79 9.59
C ASN A 133 11.61 19.43 9.94
N PRO A 134 12.38 18.42 10.34
CA PRO A 134 11.92 17.03 10.49
C PRO A 134 10.80 16.85 11.52
N TYR A 135 10.69 17.74 12.50
CA TYR A 135 9.64 17.67 13.53
C TYR A 135 8.36 18.44 13.15
N SER A 136 8.23 18.85 11.89
CA SER A 136 7.02 19.46 11.38
C SER A 136 5.85 18.47 11.41
N ARG A 137 4.66 18.98 11.75
CA ARG A 137 3.39 18.22 11.71
C ARG A 137 2.67 18.36 10.37
N ARG A 138 3.38 18.82 9.33
CA ARG A 138 2.83 19.14 7.99
C ARG A 138 3.45 18.32 6.87
N ILE A 139 4.21 17.27 7.22
CA ILE A 139 4.89 16.42 6.25
C ILE A 139 3.89 15.37 5.77
N MET A 140 3.31 15.58 4.60
CA MET A 140 2.28 14.69 4.08
C MET A 140 2.15 14.80 2.56
N THR A 141 1.57 13.75 1.98
CA THR A 141 1.14 13.72 0.58
C THR A 141 -0.35 13.42 0.48
N ASN A 142 -0.99 13.87 -0.59
CA ASN A 142 -2.37 13.54 -0.93
C ASN A 142 -2.53 13.46 -2.45
N ILE A 143 -2.96 12.31 -2.93
CA ILE A 143 -3.14 12.04 -4.36
C ILE A 143 -4.62 11.92 -4.77
N TYR A 144 -5.56 12.10 -3.83
CA TYR A 144 -6.99 12.16 -4.13
C TYR A 144 -7.39 13.61 -4.44
N VAL A 145 -7.15 14.02 -5.69
CA VAL A 145 -7.36 15.39 -6.15
C VAL A 145 -8.70 15.49 -6.89
N HIS A 146 -9.70 16.09 -6.24
CA HIS A 146 -11.07 16.16 -6.76
C HIS A 146 -11.19 16.79 -8.14
N GLN A 147 -10.33 17.77 -8.44
CA GLN A 147 -10.30 18.45 -9.74
C GLN A 147 -9.99 17.48 -10.89
N ASP A 148 -9.17 16.45 -10.64
CA ASP A 148 -8.65 15.54 -11.66
C ASP A 148 -9.32 14.15 -11.64
N LEU A 149 -10.28 13.89 -10.73
CA LEU A 149 -10.90 12.55 -10.60
C LEU A 149 -11.51 12.05 -11.91
N HIS A 150 -12.08 12.94 -12.72
CA HIS A 150 -12.71 12.60 -14.00
C HIS A 150 -11.70 12.14 -15.09
N GLU A 151 -10.40 12.40 -14.86
CA GLU A 151 -9.29 11.97 -15.72
C GLU A 151 -8.49 10.81 -15.11
N MET A 152 -9.00 10.17 -14.04
CA MET A 152 -8.40 9.00 -13.41
C MET A 152 -9.14 7.73 -13.80
N ASN A 153 -8.44 6.74 -14.38
CA ASN A 153 -9.04 5.46 -14.73
C ASN A 153 -9.35 4.63 -13.47
N LEU A 154 -8.58 4.83 -12.39
CA LEU A 154 -8.85 4.28 -11.06
C LEU A 154 -8.60 5.35 -9.99
N TYR A 155 -9.61 5.62 -9.17
CA TYR A 155 -9.47 6.53 -8.04
C TYR A 155 -8.54 5.93 -6.98
N PRO A 156 -7.54 6.67 -6.47
CA PRO A 156 -6.57 6.14 -5.52
C PRO A 156 -7.23 5.53 -4.29
N CYS A 157 -6.90 4.26 -4.00
CA CYS A 157 -7.33 3.58 -2.78
C CYS A 157 -6.46 4.02 -1.59
N ALA A 158 -5.15 3.85 -1.68
CA ALA A 158 -4.16 4.42 -0.77
C ALA A 158 -3.90 5.86 -1.21
N TYR A 159 -4.51 6.83 -0.55
CA TYR A 159 -4.64 8.18 -1.10
C TYR A 159 -3.82 9.26 -0.39
N SER A 160 -3.41 9.04 0.85
CA SER A 160 -2.55 10.00 1.55
C SER A 160 -1.61 9.32 2.53
N VAL A 161 -0.44 9.94 2.72
CA VAL A 161 0.53 9.52 3.73
C VAL A 161 0.94 10.73 4.55
N THR A 162 0.93 10.58 5.88
CA THR A 162 1.47 11.57 6.80
C THR A 162 2.71 11.00 7.45
N PHE A 163 3.82 11.74 7.43
CA PHE A 163 5.06 11.37 8.09
C PHE A 163 5.24 12.15 9.39
N ASN A 164 5.83 11.51 10.39
CA ASN A 164 6.12 12.12 11.67
C ASN A 164 7.40 11.56 12.28
N VAL A 165 8.29 12.43 12.71
CA VAL A 165 9.50 12.04 13.45
C VAL A 165 9.20 12.06 14.95
N THR A 166 9.43 10.93 15.61
CA THR A 166 9.33 10.78 17.06
C THR A 166 10.62 10.18 17.60
N GLY A 167 11.37 10.96 18.37
CA GLY A 167 12.73 10.60 18.78
C GLY A 167 13.66 10.49 17.55
N ASP A 168 14.23 9.32 17.35
CA ASP A 168 15.12 9.01 16.21
C ASP A 168 14.41 8.21 15.10
N LYS A 169 13.09 8.09 15.16
CA LYS A 169 12.31 7.24 14.25
C LYS A 169 11.38 8.07 13.37
N LEU A 170 11.34 7.72 12.10
CA LEU A 170 10.34 8.20 11.14
C LEU A 170 9.16 7.22 11.13
N ASN A 171 7.98 7.72 11.43
CA ASN A 171 6.72 6.99 11.38
C ASN A 171 5.87 7.46 10.18
N ALA A 172 4.94 6.61 9.74
CA ALA A 172 4.00 6.98 8.70
C ALA A 172 2.57 6.53 9.03
N ILE A 173 1.59 7.36 8.67
CA ILE A 173 0.18 6.96 8.61
C ILE A 173 -0.22 6.88 7.15
N LEU A 174 -0.59 5.70 6.68
CA LEU A 174 -1.19 5.46 5.38
C LEU A 174 -2.72 5.50 5.52
N ASN A 175 -3.38 6.43 4.82
CA ASN A 175 -4.83 6.46 4.73
C ASN A 175 -5.28 5.80 3.44
N GLN A 176 -6.15 4.80 3.58
CA GLN A 176 -6.74 4.04 2.49
C GLN A 176 -8.27 4.09 2.58
N ARG A 177 -8.94 4.52 1.50
CA ARG A 177 -10.41 4.65 1.49
C ARG A 177 -11.15 3.32 1.34
N SER A 178 -10.50 2.32 0.73
CA SER A 178 -11.11 1.05 0.38
C SER A 178 -10.05 -0.04 0.25
N GLN A 179 -10.29 -1.21 0.83
CA GLN A 179 -9.41 -2.37 0.73
C GLN A 179 -10.19 -3.67 0.57
N ASP A 180 -10.03 -4.32 -0.58
CA ASP A 180 -10.31 -5.74 -0.74
C ASP A 180 -9.25 -6.55 0.01
N VAL A 181 -9.66 -7.17 1.11
CA VAL A 181 -8.75 -7.87 2.02
C VAL A 181 -8.06 -9.05 1.34
N LEU A 182 -8.74 -9.76 0.43
CA LEU A 182 -8.15 -10.91 -0.24
C LEU A 182 -7.29 -10.49 -1.44
N ALA A 183 -7.81 -9.72 -2.37
CA ALA A 183 -7.08 -9.39 -3.61
C ALA A 183 -5.90 -8.45 -3.34
N ALA A 184 -6.14 -7.32 -2.67
CA ALA A 184 -5.09 -6.36 -2.31
C ALA A 184 -4.28 -6.81 -1.08
N GLY A 185 -4.91 -7.51 -0.16
CA GLY A 185 -4.27 -8.16 0.99
C GLY A 185 -3.25 -7.29 1.71
N ASN A 186 -2.02 -7.79 1.73
CA ASN A 186 -0.88 -7.14 2.38
C ASN A 186 -0.06 -6.24 1.42
N TRP A 187 -0.51 -6.04 0.18
CA TRP A 187 0.27 -5.37 -0.87
C TRP A 187 0.67 -3.94 -0.49
N ASN A 188 -0.32 -3.10 -0.18
CA ASN A 188 -0.03 -1.71 0.20
C ASN A 188 0.79 -1.60 1.48
N VAL A 189 0.61 -2.51 2.45
CA VAL A 189 1.42 -2.54 3.68
C VAL A 189 2.89 -2.75 3.35
N VAL A 190 3.21 -3.74 2.49
CA VAL A 190 4.58 -4.02 2.03
C VAL A 190 5.17 -2.84 1.26
N GLN A 191 4.39 -2.23 0.36
CA GLN A 191 4.81 -1.05 -0.40
C GLN A 191 5.21 0.11 0.51
N TYR A 192 4.31 0.48 1.42
CA TYR A 192 4.53 1.65 2.27
C TYR A 192 5.52 1.38 3.41
N ALA A 193 5.70 0.12 3.83
CA ALA A 193 6.80 -0.27 4.70
C ALA A 193 8.16 -0.07 4.00
N ALA A 194 8.29 -0.53 2.74
CA ALA A 194 9.49 -0.32 1.94
C ALA A 194 9.75 1.18 1.70
N LEU A 195 8.72 1.95 1.37
CA LEU A 195 8.80 3.41 1.23
C LEU A 195 9.31 4.08 2.52
N LEU A 196 8.74 3.70 3.66
CA LEU A 196 9.13 4.25 4.96
C LEU A 196 10.60 3.95 5.28
N MET A 197 11.08 2.73 4.96
CA MET A 197 12.49 2.37 5.11
C MET A 197 13.41 3.25 4.25
N MET A 198 13.06 3.44 2.97
CA MET A 198 13.84 4.28 2.04
C MET A 198 13.92 5.73 2.50
N ILE A 199 12.77 6.34 2.80
CA ILE A 199 12.71 7.74 3.22
C ILE A 199 13.42 7.94 4.56
N ALA A 200 13.26 7.02 5.51
CA ALA A 200 13.96 7.07 6.79
C ALA A 200 15.49 7.05 6.60
N GLN A 201 15.99 6.14 5.76
CA GLN A 201 17.42 6.02 5.49
C GLN A 201 18.01 7.30 4.91
N VAL A 202 17.42 7.88 3.86
CA VAL A 202 17.97 9.08 3.21
C VAL A 202 17.79 10.35 4.03
N SER A 203 16.88 10.33 5.02
CA SER A 203 16.64 11.43 5.95
C SER A 203 17.39 11.29 7.27
N GLY A 204 18.17 10.20 7.44
CA GLY A 204 19.00 9.96 8.64
C GLY A 204 18.21 9.48 9.87
N PHE A 205 17.02 8.92 9.68
CA PHE A 205 16.19 8.35 10.74
C PHE A 205 16.14 6.83 10.65
N LYS A 206 15.72 6.18 11.75
CA LYS A 206 15.34 4.78 11.75
C LYS A 206 13.90 4.66 11.26
N PRO A 207 13.54 3.62 10.48
CA PRO A 207 12.15 3.34 10.17
C PRO A 207 11.40 3.00 11.47
N GLY A 208 10.28 3.65 11.72
CA GLY A 208 9.47 3.48 12.92
C GLY A 208 8.23 2.64 12.68
N GLU A 209 7.08 3.19 13.00
CA GLU A 209 5.79 2.53 12.86
C GLU A 209 5.09 2.95 11.57
N LEU A 210 4.55 1.98 10.84
CA LEU A 210 3.55 2.19 9.79
C LEU A 210 2.16 1.94 10.38
N VAL A 211 1.33 2.97 10.42
CA VAL A 211 -0.09 2.88 10.80
C VAL A 211 -0.92 2.89 9.53
N HIS A 212 -1.69 1.83 9.31
CA HIS A 212 -2.56 1.68 8.15
C HIS A 212 -4.01 1.90 8.57
N VAL A 213 -4.60 2.98 8.12
CA VAL A 213 -5.99 3.38 8.39
C VAL A 213 -6.83 3.10 7.16
N ILE A 214 -7.85 2.25 7.32
CA ILE A 214 -8.70 1.79 6.22
C ILE A 214 -10.14 2.21 6.51
N SER A 215 -10.74 3.05 5.66
CA SER A 215 -12.12 3.50 5.87
C SER A 215 -13.14 2.39 5.58
N ASP A 216 -13.02 1.70 4.44
CA ASP A 216 -13.87 0.56 4.06
C ASP A 216 -12.98 -0.67 3.87
N CYS A 217 -12.98 -1.56 4.88
CA CYS A 217 -12.20 -2.79 4.87
C CYS A 217 -13.15 -3.97 4.68
N HIS A 218 -13.06 -4.67 3.53
CA HIS A 218 -14.10 -5.61 3.13
C HIS A 218 -13.55 -6.93 2.57
N ILE A 219 -14.41 -7.94 2.66
CA ILE A 219 -14.26 -9.26 2.04
C ILE A 219 -15.47 -9.46 1.13
N TYR A 220 -15.21 -9.66 -0.17
CA TYR A 220 -16.28 -9.98 -1.13
C TYR A 220 -16.92 -11.34 -0.84
N ASP A 221 -18.18 -11.51 -1.20
CA ASP A 221 -18.97 -12.72 -0.98
C ASP A 221 -18.28 -13.99 -1.53
N LYS A 222 -17.79 -13.98 -2.79
CA LYS A 222 -17.02 -15.09 -3.37
C LYS A 222 -15.66 -15.30 -2.71
N HIS A 223 -15.14 -14.31 -1.98
CA HIS A 223 -13.87 -14.42 -1.24
C HIS A 223 -14.01 -15.05 0.15
N ILE A 224 -15.21 -15.06 0.73
CA ILE A 224 -15.43 -15.52 2.12
C ILE A 224 -14.89 -16.95 2.37
N PRO A 225 -15.18 -17.96 1.51
CA PRO A 225 -14.64 -19.30 1.71
C PRO A 225 -13.12 -19.35 1.66
N ILE A 226 -12.52 -18.56 0.74
CA ILE A 226 -11.07 -18.50 0.54
C ILE A 226 -10.39 -17.87 1.76
N VAL A 227 -10.94 -16.75 2.27
CA VAL A 227 -10.41 -16.08 3.46
C VAL A 227 -10.52 -16.98 4.69
N LYS A 228 -11.65 -17.69 4.88
CA LYS A 228 -11.82 -18.64 5.98
C LYS A 228 -10.78 -19.76 5.97
N GLU A 229 -10.43 -20.26 4.80
CA GLU A 229 -9.37 -21.26 4.63
C GLU A 229 -7.98 -20.63 4.88
N LEU A 230 -7.73 -19.45 4.29
CA LEU A 230 -6.45 -18.76 4.37
C LEU A 230 -6.03 -18.48 5.82
N ILE A 231 -6.94 -17.98 6.66
CA ILE A 231 -6.64 -17.62 8.05
C ILE A 231 -6.43 -18.83 8.98
N GLN A 232 -6.68 -20.05 8.50
CA GLN A 232 -6.42 -21.30 9.24
C GLN A 232 -5.08 -21.94 8.85
N ARG A 233 -4.36 -21.38 7.88
CA ARG A 233 -3.08 -21.92 7.41
C ARG A 233 -1.98 -21.77 8.45
N GLU A 234 -0.96 -22.60 8.30
CA GLU A 234 0.28 -22.46 9.05
C GLU A 234 0.95 -21.11 8.72
N THR A 235 1.52 -20.51 9.75
CA THR A 235 2.26 -19.24 9.66
C THR A 235 3.72 -19.46 9.97
N TYR A 236 4.58 -18.61 9.40
CA TYR A 236 6.02 -18.68 9.53
C TYR A 236 6.56 -17.38 10.17
N PRO A 237 7.85 -17.33 10.55
CA PRO A 237 8.50 -16.07 10.94
C PRO A 237 8.46 -15.05 9.81
N ALA A 238 8.43 -13.76 10.16
CA ALA A 238 8.53 -12.68 9.18
C ALA A 238 9.85 -12.74 8.41
N PRO A 239 9.87 -12.33 7.13
CA PRO A 239 11.12 -12.19 6.40
C PRO A 239 12.00 -11.11 7.00
N LYS A 240 13.31 -11.28 6.88
CA LYS A 240 14.26 -10.22 7.14
C LYS A 240 14.45 -9.42 5.85
N VAL A 241 14.15 -8.13 5.93
CA VAL A 241 14.29 -7.20 4.79
C VAL A 241 15.26 -6.09 5.20
N THR A 242 16.32 -5.91 4.41
CA THR A 242 17.33 -4.87 4.62
C THR A 242 17.53 -4.05 3.35
N LEU A 243 17.93 -2.79 3.54
CA LEU A 243 18.29 -1.88 2.44
C LEU A 243 19.82 -1.84 2.25
N ASN A 244 20.24 -1.61 1.03
CA ASN A 244 21.60 -1.24 0.71
C ASN A 244 21.97 0.07 1.44
N PRO A 245 22.89 0.05 2.41
CA PRO A 245 23.22 1.23 3.22
C PRO A 245 23.97 2.31 2.45
N ASP A 246 24.49 2.01 1.25
CA ASP A 246 25.28 2.93 0.44
C ASP A 246 24.41 3.90 -0.37
N VAL A 247 23.11 3.60 -0.54
CA VAL A 247 22.17 4.49 -1.21
C VAL A 247 21.84 5.69 -0.31
N LYS A 248 22.16 6.90 -0.77
CA LYS A 248 22.00 8.17 -0.02
C LYS A 248 20.97 9.13 -0.60
N ASN A 249 20.50 8.86 -1.82
CA ASN A 249 19.48 9.66 -2.47
C ASN A 249 18.26 8.79 -2.75
N PHE A 250 17.08 9.29 -2.43
CA PHE A 250 15.81 8.59 -2.63
C PHE A 250 15.61 8.10 -4.08
N TYR A 251 16.04 8.90 -5.05
CA TYR A 251 15.88 8.61 -6.48
C TYR A 251 16.89 7.57 -7.03
N ASP A 252 17.87 7.15 -6.23
CA ASP A 252 18.86 6.16 -6.65
C ASP A 252 18.47 4.72 -6.23
N PHE A 253 17.45 4.54 -5.36
CA PHE A 253 16.98 3.22 -4.96
C PHE A 253 16.44 2.42 -6.14
N LYS A 254 16.74 1.12 -6.12
CA LYS A 254 16.26 0.11 -7.05
C LYS A 254 15.71 -1.08 -6.28
N VAL A 255 14.97 -1.95 -6.94
CA VAL A 255 14.45 -3.19 -6.34
C VAL A 255 15.58 -4.07 -5.80
N GLU A 256 16.74 -4.08 -6.46
CA GLU A 256 17.93 -4.85 -6.09
C GLU A 256 18.59 -4.37 -4.80
N ASP A 257 18.33 -3.15 -4.36
CA ASP A 257 18.83 -2.60 -3.09
C ASP A 257 18.11 -3.18 -1.87
N PHE A 258 17.05 -3.94 -2.09
CA PHE A 258 16.33 -4.67 -1.05
C PHE A 258 16.79 -6.13 -1.01
N THR A 259 17.43 -6.51 0.08
CA THR A 259 17.74 -7.91 0.38
C THR A 259 16.61 -8.51 1.20
N ILE A 260 16.04 -9.62 0.72
CA ILE A 260 14.93 -10.35 1.36
C ILE A 260 15.44 -11.75 1.70
N GLU A 261 15.51 -12.06 2.99
CA GLU A 261 15.99 -13.34 3.52
C GLU A 261 14.87 -14.04 4.30
N ASP A 262 14.93 -15.37 4.34
CA ASP A 262 14.07 -16.23 5.17
C ASP A 262 12.55 -16.07 4.93
N TYR A 263 12.12 -15.69 3.72
CA TYR A 263 10.71 -15.56 3.39
C TYR A 263 10.07 -16.89 3.02
N VAL A 264 9.63 -17.62 4.02
CA VAL A 264 8.85 -18.87 3.88
C VAL A 264 7.37 -18.54 3.94
N THR A 265 6.56 -19.12 3.05
CA THR A 265 5.13 -18.84 2.97
C THR A 265 4.32 -20.09 2.68
N GLY A 266 3.04 -20.04 3.04
CA GLY A 266 2.04 -20.99 2.55
C GLY A 266 1.86 -20.92 1.03
N THR A 267 1.16 -21.92 0.49
CA THR A 267 0.88 -22.03 -0.95
C THR A 267 0.10 -20.82 -1.47
N GLN A 268 0.51 -20.30 -2.63
CA GLN A 268 -0.20 -19.18 -3.26
C GLN A 268 -1.61 -19.58 -3.72
N ILE A 269 -2.56 -18.67 -3.51
CA ILE A 269 -3.92 -18.81 -4.01
C ILE A 269 -3.94 -18.35 -5.47
N LYS A 270 -4.43 -19.18 -6.35
CA LYS A 270 -4.58 -18.88 -7.78
C LYS A 270 -6.03 -18.61 -8.12
N ASN A 271 -6.27 -17.86 -9.21
CA ASN A 271 -7.60 -17.60 -9.75
C ASN A 271 -8.57 -16.96 -8.72
N ILE A 272 -8.07 -15.99 -7.96
CA ILE A 272 -8.95 -15.19 -7.09
C ILE A 272 -9.91 -14.42 -8.00
N PRO A 273 -11.25 -14.57 -7.84
CA PRO A 273 -12.20 -13.79 -8.61
C PRO A 273 -11.99 -12.29 -8.37
N ILE A 274 -12.10 -11.48 -9.40
CA ILE A 274 -12.00 -10.02 -9.30
C ILE A 274 -13.38 -9.41 -9.59
N ALA A 275 -13.79 -8.47 -8.74
CA ALA A 275 -15.01 -7.69 -8.93
C ALA A 275 -14.65 -6.31 -9.52
N VAL A 276 -15.33 -5.88 -10.58
CA VAL A 276 -15.13 -4.62 -11.31
C VAL A 276 -16.38 -3.75 -11.36
#